data_34fc6636a3c735b2f5063420b11be6c0
#
_entry.id   34fc6636a3c735b2f5063420b11be6c0
#
_cell.length_a   1.000
_cell.length_b   1.000
_cell.length_c   1.000
_cell.angle_alpha   90.00
_cell.angle_beta   90.00
_cell.angle_gamma   90.00
#
_symmetry.space_group_name_H-M   'P 1'
#
loop_
_entity.id
_entity.type
_entity.pdbx_description
1 polymer ?
#
loop_
_entity_poly.entity_id
_entity_poly.type
_entity_poly.pdbx_seq_one_letter_code
_entity_poly.pdbx_strand_id
1 'polypeptide(L)'
;MGNSVSQFDVDTTLSWEGIHDAIVTLGLERNILELERDGITTITPEQSGVTPDFVSKVRKELIRLCGEITDREFLEERGPDQAIPELEPRNTFLIFQLLAYRIPEFEEVMLNPALQTLMGHLLGPERRLSSLSGFIKWQSSEPPEGNRFEPYGLHADSPIKSTLPLAPLQVANSNFLLTDFATWEDGPMVVAKGSHREGRHPLESDAARMEGYYAPAGSFVVFGGCLQHGSMSRLNPGMRISIN
;
A
#
# COMPACT_ATOMS: atom_id res chain seq x y z
N MET A 1 -1.83 -25.09 -20.75
CA MET A 1 -1.14 -25.74 -19.62
C MET A 1 -0.68 -24.58 -18.73
N GLY A 2 -1.49 -24.25 -17.72
CA GLY A 2 -1.19 -23.13 -16.83
C GLY A 2 -0.05 -23.52 -15.93
N ASN A 3 1.04 -22.78 -15.97
CA ASN A 3 2.01 -22.81 -14.89
C ASN A 3 1.33 -22.22 -13.66
N SER A 4 0.90 -23.11 -12.76
CA SER A 4 0.65 -22.73 -11.39
C SER A 4 1.88 -21.96 -10.91
N VAL A 5 1.67 -20.77 -10.36
CA VAL A 5 2.67 -20.12 -9.51
C VAL A 5 3.04 -21.19 -8.48
N SER A 6 4.19 -21.84 -8.72
CA SER A 6 4.66 -22.95 -7.93
C SER A 6 4.81 -22.46 -6.51
N GLN A 7 4.10 -23.12 -5.61
CA GLN A 7 4.33 -23.19 -4.17
C GLN A 7 5.57 -22.38 -3.75
N PHE A 8 5.36 -21.06 -3.58
CA PHE A 8 6.30 -20.27 -2.83
C PHE A 8 6.17 -20.76 -1.40
N ASP A 9 7.17 -21.48 -0.98
CA ASP A 9 7.24 -21.89 0.39
C ASP A 9 7.57 -20.64 1.22
N VAL A 10 6.58 -20.14 1.94
CA VAL A 10 6.76 -19.00 2.87
C VAL A 10 7.89 -19.31 3.86
N ASP A 11 8.16 -20.58 4.13
CA ASP A 11 9.25 -21.03 4.98
C ASP A 11 10.64 -20.58 4.47
N THR A 12 10.83 -20.35 3.17
CA THR A 12 12.09 -19.82 2.64
C THR A 12 12.46 -18.44 3.20
N THR A 13 11.51 -17.64 3.63
CA THR A 13 11.75 -16.30 4.20
C THR A 13 11.77 -16.28 5.73
N LEU A 14 11.83 -17.44 6.38
CA LEU A 14 11.94 -17.55 7.85
C LEU A 14 13.41 -17.53 8.34
N SER A 15 14.38 -17.29 7.47
CA SER A 15 15.79 -17.09 7.82
C SER A 15 16.37 -15.93 7.01
N TRP A 16 17.43 -15.30 7.52
CA TRP A 16 18.15 -14.26 6.78
C TRP A 16 18.76 -14.77 5.48
N GLU A 17 19.31 -15.97 5.50
CA GLU A 17 19.87 -16.61 4.30
C GLU A 17 18.79 -16.81 3.24
N GLY A 18 17.64 -17.38 3.61
CA GLY A 18 16.53 -17.58 2.69
C GLY A 18 15.95 -16.27 2.15
N ILE A 19 15.90 -15.20 2.95
CA ILE A 19 15.50 -13.86 2.49
C ILE A 19 16.49 -13.35 1.43
N HIS A 20 17.81 -13.47 1.66
CA HIS A 20 18.83 -13.03 0.72
C HIS A 20 18.77 -13.81 -0.60
N ASP A 21 18.62 -15.13 -0.52
CA ASP A 21 18.48 -15.98 -1.70
C ASP A 21 17.21 -15.63 -2.50
N ALA A 22 16.11 -15.35 -1.81
CA ALA A 22 14.87 -14.93 -2.45
C ALA A 22 14.99 -13.56 -3.13
N ILE A 23 15.72 -12.59 -2.54
CA ILE A 23 15.99 -11.29 -3.17
C ILE A 23 16.65 -11.49 -4.55
N VAL A 24 17.70 -12.31 -4.60
CA VAL A 24 18.43 -12.59 -5.84
C VAL A 24 17.55 -13.37 -6.83
N THR A 25 16.87 -14.42 -6.35
CA THR A 25 16.03 -15.29 -7.19
C THR A 25 14.88 -14.54 -7.84
N LEU A 26 14.28 -13.58 -7.13
CA LEU A 26 13.15 -12.78 -7.61
C LEU A 26 13.57 -11.46 -8.28
N GLY A 27 14.87 -11.17 -8.37
CA GLY A 27 15.40 -9.95 -8.99
C GLY A 27 15.00 -8.66 -8.26
N LEU A 28 15.04 -8.69 -6.92
CA LEU A 28 14.59 -7.58 -6.07
C LEU A 28 15.73 -6.69 -5.55
N GLU A 29 16.96 -6.86 -6.03
CA GLU A 29 18.15 -6.12 -5.56
C GLU A 29 17.97 -4.60 -5.75
N ARG A 30 17.35 -4.20 -6.87
CA ARG A 30 17.03 -2.79 -7.12
C ARG A 30 16.04 -2.24 -6.10
N ASN A 31 15.05 -3.03 -5.71
CA ASN A 31 14.06 -2.64 -4.71
C ASN A 31 14.73 -2.40 -3.35
N ILE A 32 15.72 -3.22 -2.97
CA ILE A 32 16.50 -3.00 -1.74
C ILE A 32 17.25 -1.66 -1.80
N LEU A 33 17.92 -1.35 -2.92
CA LEU A 33 18.62 -0.07 -3.07
C LEU A 33 17.68 1.14 -3.00
N GLU A 34 16.47 1.02 -3.54
CA GLU A 34 15.44 2.06 -3.45
C GLU A 34 14.94 2.23 -2.00
N LEU A 35 14.70 1.14 -1.28
CA LEU A 35 14.34 1.18 0.15
C LEU A 35 15.42 1.86 0.98
N GLU A 36 16.69 1.56 0.73
CA GLU A 36 17.82 2.19 1.41
C GLU A 36 17.95 3.68 1.08
N ARG A 37 17.78 4.07 -0.17
CA ARG A 37 17.92 5.46 -0.63
C ARG A 37 16.73 6.32 -0.25
N ASP A 38 15.53 5.85 -0.57
CA ASP A 38 14.29 6.63 -0.57
C ASP A 38 13.36 6.26 0.59
N GLY A 39 13.52 5.08 1.19
CA GLY A 39 12.63 4.52 2.21
C GLY A 39 11.38 3.86 1.64
N ILE A 40 11.28 3.78 0.31
CA ILE A 40 10.12 3.26 -0.42
C ILE A 40 10.53 2.66 -1.75
N THR A 41 9.84 1.61 -2.18
CA THR A 41 10.02 0.96 -3.48
C THR A 41 8.69 0.46 -4.04
N THR A 42 8.69 0.12 -5.33
CA THR A 42 7.55 -0.55 -6.00
C THR A 42 7.98 -1.90 -6.54
N ILE A 43 7.25 -2.94 -6.14
CA ILE A 43 7.26 -4.23 -6.84
C ILE A 43 6.25 -4.13 -7.97
N THR A 44 6.71 -4.23 -9.21
CA THR A 44 5.82 -4.14 -10.37
C THR A 44 4.99 -5.42 -10.56
N PRO A 45 3.87 -5.39 -11.33
CA PRO A 45 3.12 -6.60 -11.64
C PRO A 45 3.98 -7.72 -12.27
N GLU A 46 4.98 -7.34 -13.08
CA GLU A 46 5.90 -8.29 -13.71
C GLU A 46 6.81 -8.98 -12.66
N GLN A 47 7.30 -8.22 -11.68
CA GLN A 47 8.13 -8.77 -10.60
C GLN A 47 7.34 -9.65 -9.64
N SER A 48 6.10 -9.28 -9.36
CA SER A 48 5.23 -10.02 -8.42
C SER A 48 4.48 -11.18 -9.06
N GLY A 49 4.43 -11.26 -10.40
CA GLY A 49 3.62 -12.22 -11.14
C GLY A 49 2.11 -11.96 -11.05
N VAL A 50 1.70 -10.80 -10.56
CA VAL A 50 0.30 -10.41 -10.44
C VAL A 50 -0.30 -10.18 -11.83
N THR A 51 -1.43 -10.83 -12.11
CA THR A 51 -2.15 -10.70 -13.37
C THR A 51 -3.29 -9.68 -13.29
N PRO A 52 -3.68 -9.05 -14.41
CA PRO A 52 -4.85 -8.17 -14.44
C PRO A 52 -6.15 -8.83 -13.96
N ASP A 53 -6.30 -10.13 -14.25
CA ASP A 53 -7.46 -10.92 -13.80
C ASP A 53 -7.50 -11.06 -12.28
N PHE A 54 -6.34 -11.27 -11.64
CA PHE A 54 -6.24 -11.33 -10.19
C PHE A 54 -6.57 -9.97 -9.57
N VAL A 55 -6.01 -8.87 -10.10
CA VAL A 55 -6.35 -7.50 -9.64
C VAL A 55 -7.86 -7.26 -9.74
N SER A 56 -8.48 -7.65 -10.85
CA SER A 56 -9.93 -7.50 -11.05
C SER A 56 -10.74 -8.29 -10.02
N LYS A 57 -10.34 -9.52 -9.71
CA LYS A 57 -11.01 -10.35 -8.69
C LYS A 57 -10.93 -9.72 -7.31
N VAL A 58 -9.72 -9.37 -6.86
CA VAL A 58 -9.49 -8.75 -5.55
C VAL A 58 -10.29 -7.45 -5.43
N ARG A 59 -10.26 -6.61 -6.49
CA ARG A 59 -11.00 -5.35 -6.52
C ARG A 59 -12.51 -5.56 -6.38
N LYS A 60 -13.09 -6.50 -7.13
CA LYS A 60 -14.52 -6.83 -7.06
C LYS A 60 -14.94 -7.29 -5.67
N GLU A 61 -14.15 -8.16 -5.05
CA GLU A 61 -14.44 -8.66 -3.70
C GLU A 61 -14.37 -7.52 -2.67
N LEU A 62 -13.40 -6.61 -2.78
CA LEU A 62 -13.30 -5.48 -1.87
C LEU A 62 -14.47 -4.49 -2.04
N ILE A 63 -14.86 -4.20 -3.29
CA ILE A 63 -16.04 -3.36 -3.59
C ILE A 63 -17.31 -4.00 -3.05
N ARG A 64 -17.52 -5.30 -3.30
CA ARG A 64 -18.66 -6.06 -2.79
C ARG A 64 -18.74 -5.97 -1.26
N LEU A 65 -17.63 -6.24 -0.59
CA LEU A 65 -17.54 -6.18 0.87
C LEU A 65 -17.83 -4.78 1.41
N CYS A 66 -17.32 -3.74 0.73
CA CYS A 66 -17.62 -2.35 1.08
C CYS A 66 -19.13 -2.06 0.99
N GLY A 67 -19.76 -2.52 -0.07
CA GLY A 67 -21.21 -2.39 -0.25
C GLY A 67 -22.02 -3.08 0.84
N GLU A 68 -21.64 -4.30 1.21
CA GLU A 68 -22.29 -5.05 2.29
C GLU A 68 -22.17 -4.36 3.67
N ILE A 69 -20.99 -3.81 3.97
CA ILE A 69 -20.76 -3.12 5.25
C ILE A 69 -21.51 -1.80 5.34
N THR A 70 -21.56 -1.06 4.23
CA THR A 70 -22.16 0.28 4.22
C THR A 70 -23.63 0.30 3.85
N ASP A 71 -24.20 -0.81 3.43
CA ASP A 71 -25.55 -0.92 2.86
C ASP A 71 -25.73 0.06 1.68
N ARG A 72 -24.75 0.07 0.76
CA ARG A 72 -24.69 0.92 -0.44
C ARG A 72 -24.22 0.14 -1.65
N GLU A 73 -24.64 0.54 -2.84
CA GLU A 73 -24.06 0.05 -4.07
C GLU A 73 -22.83 0.91 -4.45
N PHE A 74 -21.70 0.28 -4.66
CA PHE A 74 -20.46 0.94 -5.12
C PHE A 74 -20.26 0.69 -6.61
N LEU A 75 -20.21 1.77 -7.38
CA LEU A 75 -19.97 1.77 -8.81
C LEU A 75 -18.53 2.22 -9.10
N GLU A 76 -17.81 1.45 -9.92
CA GLU A 76 -16.37 1.72 -10.18
C GLU A 76 -16.14 3.14 -10.73
N GLU A 77 -17.07 3.68 -11.49
CA GLU A 77 -16.95 4.97 -12.17
C GLU A 77 -17.16 6.18 -11.24
N ARG A 78 -17.77 6.00 -10.07
CA ARG A 78 -18.15 7.15 -9.22
C ARG A 78 -18.09 6.93 -7.72
N GLY A 79 -17.98 5.67 -7.24
CA GLY A 79 -18.11 5.35 -5.82
C GLY A 79 -19.55 4.97 -5.42
N PRO A 80 -20.00 5.25 -4.17
CA PRO A 80 -21.30 4.84 -3.69
C PRO A 80 -22.45 5.53 -4.46
N ASP A 81 -23.56 4.81 -4.63
CA ASP A 81 -24.78 5.27 -5.27
C ASP A 81 -25.43 6.47 -4.56
N GLN A 82 -25.25 6.53 -3.23
CA GLN A 82 -25.70 7.62 -2.37
C GLN A 82 -24.55 8.10 -1.49
N ALA A 83 -24.53 9.39 -1.20
CA ALA A 83 -23.53 9.99 -0.32
C ALA A 83 -23.51 9.30 1.07
N ILE A 84 -22.33 9.25 1.66
CA ILE A 84 -22.11 8.79 3.03
C ILE A 84 -21.59 10.00 3.82
N PRO A 85 -22.50 10.78 4.45
CA PRO A 85 -22.17 12.09 5.03
C PRO A 85 -21.04 12.04 6.07
N GLU A 86 -20.92 10.92 6.80
CA GLU A 86 -19.89 10.72 7.83
C GLU A 86 -18.49 10.62 7.26
N LEU A 87 -18.36 10.36 5.95
CA LEU A 87 -17.07 10.23 5.26
C LEU A 87 -16.68 11.48 4.45
N GLU A 88 -17.61 12.44 4.33
CA GLU A 88 -17.35 13.69 3.62
C GLU A 88 -16.43 14.63 4.43
N PRO A 89 -15.68 15.51 3.76
CA PRO A 89 -15.56 15.66 2.30
C PRO A 89 -14.53 14.73 1.65
N ARG A 90 -13.78 13.96 2.44
CA ARG A 90 -12.65 13.14 1.96
C ARG A 90 -13.06 11.88 1.23
N ASN A 91 -14.28 11.42 1.47
CA ASN A 91 -14.87 10.26 0.80
C ASN A 91 -13.94 9.04 0.84
N THR A 92 -13.52 8.66 2.05
CA THR A 92 -12.58 7.57 2.28
C THR A 92 -13.19 6.57 3.25
N PHE A 93 -13.18 5.29 2.88
CA PHE A 93 -13.63 4.18 3.70
C PHE A 93 -12.52 3.14 3.90
N LEU A 94 -12.35 2.71 5.15
CA LEU A 94 -11.38 1.69 5.54
C LEU A 94 -12.10 0.46 6.06
N ILE A 95 -11.73 -0.72 5.54
CA ILE A 95 -12.18 -2.01 6.03
C ILE A 95 -10.99 -2.67 6.70
N PHE A 96 -11.04 -2.77 8.03
CA PHE A 96 -9.97 -3.37 8.80
C PHE A 96 -10.08 -4.90 8.84
N GLN A 97 -8.94 -5.58 9.04
CA GLN A 97 -8.85 -7.02 9.30
C GLN A 97 -9.49 -7.87 8.19
N LEU A 98 -9.12 -7.62 6.93
CA LEU A 98 -9.70 -8.31 5.77
C LEU A 98 -9.64 -9.84 5.87
N LEU A 99 -8.64 -10.41 6.53
CA LEU A 99 -8.53 -11.87 6.71
C LEU A 99 -9.67 -12.45 7.56
N ALA A 100 -10.34 -11.64 8.41
CA ALA A 100 -11.49 -12.09 9.18
C ALA A 100 -12.70 -12.45 8.30
N TYR A 101 -12.76 -11.90 7.09
CA TYR A 101 -13.83 -12.20 6.13
C TYR A 101 -13.61 -13.50 5.36
N ARG A 102 -12.44 -14.13 5.50
CA ARG A 102 -12.09 -15.42 4.89
C ARG A 102 -12.25 -15.48 3.38
N ILE A 103 -11.92 -14.39 2.71
CA ILE A 103 -11.90 -14.28 1.25
C ILE A 103 -10.50 -14.69 0.78
N PRO A 104 -10.36 -15.78 0.00
CA PRO A 104 -9.05 -16.34 -0.37
C PRO A 104 -8.15 -15.34 -1.11
N GLU A 105 -8.73 -14.48 -1.93
CA GLU A 105 -8.00 -13.49 -2.71
C GLU A 105 -7.21 -12.51 -1.81
N PHE A 106 -7.71 -12.19 -0.62
CA PHE A 106 -7.00 -11.32 0.32
C PHE A 106 -5.81 -12.02 0.96
N GLU A 107 -5.93 -13.31 1.20
CA GLU A 107 -4.81 -14.14 1.68
C GLU A 107 -3.72 -14.26 0.61
N GLU A 108 -4.10 -14.47 -0.65
CA GLU A 108 -3.16 -14.54 -1.79
C GLU A 108 -2.39 -13.22 -1.97
N VAL A 109 -3.02 -12.06 -1.78
CA VAL A 109 -2.34 -10.75 -1.79
C VAL A 109 -1.23 -10.72 -0.73
N MET A 110 -1.56 -11.11 0.50
CA MET A 110 -0.60 -11.10 1.61
C MET A 110 0.56 -12.08 1.38
N LEU A 111 0.27 -13.25 0.81
CA LEU A 111 1.25 -14.32 0.61
C LEU A 111 2.09 -14.16 -0.68
N ASN A 112 1.99 -13.03 -1.38
CA ASN A 112 2.79 -12.80 -2.58
C ASN A 112 4.30 -12.93 -2.27
N PRO A 113 5.06 -13.74 -3.04
CA PRO A 113 6.47 -14.04 -2.77
C PRO A 113 7.35 -12.80 -2.70
N ALA A 114 7.23 -11.90 -3.68
CA ALA A 114 8.06 -10.70 -3.73
C ALA A 114 7.75 -9.75 -2.56
N LEU A 115 6.46 -9.60 -2.20
CA LEU A 115 6.05 -8.87 -1.01
C LEU A 115 6.65 -9.48 0.26
N GLN A 116 6.50 -10.79 0.45
CA GLN A 116 7.00 -11.49 1.64
C GLN A 116 8.53 -11.38 1.77
N THR A 117 9.25 -11.39 0.66
CA THR A 117 10.70 -11.21 0.64
C THR A 117 11.11 -9.82 1.11
N LEU A 118 10.49 -8.75 0.58
CA LEU A 118 10.82 -7.39 1.01
C LEU A 118 10.38 -7.11 2.45
N MET A 119 9.24 -7.64 2.89
CA MET A 119 8.83 -7.56 4.30
C MET A 119 9.81 -8.30 5.21
N GLY A 120 10.32 -9.45 4.78
CA GLY A 120 11.38 -10.17 5.49
C GLY A 120 12.67 -9.37 5.59
N HIS A 121 13.07 -8.69 4.51
CA HIS A 121 14.25 -7.82 4.53
C HIS A 121 14.09 -6.66 5.51
N LEU A 122 12.93 -6.00 5.54
CA LEU A 122 12.69 -4.84 6.40
C LEU A 122 12.50 -5.21 7.89
N LEU A 123 11.77 -6.29 8.16
CA LEU A 123 11.30 -6.65 9.52
C LEU A 123 12.02 -7.85 10.13
N GLY A 124 12.77 -8.60 9.31
CA GLY A 124 13.40 -9.84 9.72
C GLY A 124 12.51 -11.08 9.54
N PRO A 125 13.09 -12.27 9.79
CA PRO A 125 12.40 -13.54 9.57
C PRO A 125 11.22 -13.77 10.53
N GLU A 126 11.24 -13.22 11.73
CA GLU A 126 10.19 -13.39 12.75
C GLU A 126 9.05 -12.35 12.66
N ARG A 127 8.92 -11.71 11.48
CA ARG A 127 7.89 -10.71 11.25
C ARG A 127 6.48 -11.24 11.47
N ARG A 128 5.57 -10.36 11.83
CA ARG A 128 4.15 -10.68 12.06
C ARG A 128 3.26 -9.69 11.34
N LEU A 129 2.15 -10.18 10.81
CA LEU A 129 1.11 -9.32 10.28
C LEU A 129 0.40 -8.60 11.43
N SER A 130 0.31 -7.30 11.35
CA SER A 130 -0.47 -6.46 12.26
C SER A 130 -1.90 -6.30 11.76
N SER A 131 -2.07 -5.94 10.49
CA SER A 131 -3.36 -5.73 9.85
C SER A 131 -3.25 -5.95 8.35
N LEU A 132 -4.34 -6.38 7.73
CA LEU A 132 -4.57 -6.30 6.30
C LEU A 132 -5.86 -5.52 6.12
N SER A 133 -5.82 -4.35 5.48
CA SER A 133 -6.94 -3.42 5.44
C SER A 133 -7.25 -2.99 4.01
N GLY A 134 -8.54 -2.95 3.67
CA GLY A 134 -9.02 -2.37 2.42
C GLY A 134 -9.16 -0.87 2.54
N PHE A 135 -8.68 -0.15 1.55
CA PHE A 135 -8.76 1.30 1.47
C PHE A 135 -9.48 1.70 0.19
N ILE A 136 -10.66 2.29 0.33
CA ILE A 136 -11.48 2.75 -0.78
C ILE A 136 -11.69 4.24 -0.64
N LYS A 137 -11.36 4.98 -1.69
CA LYS A 137 -11.54 6.41 -1.78
C LYS A 137 -12.23 6.74 -3.10
N TRP A 138 -13.25 7.59 -3.05
CA TRP A 138 -13.92 8.11 -4.24
C TRP A 138 -13.81 9.62 -4.33
N GLN A 139 -14.33 10.19 -5.41
CA GLN A 139 -14.19 11.63 -5.67
C GLN A 139 -14.67 12.46 -4.47
N SER A 140 -13.84 13.37 -4.00
CA SER A 140 -14.18 14.31 -2.94
C SER A 140 -15.34 15.21 -3.37
N SER A 141 -16.28 15.44 -2.47
CA SER A 141 -17.43 16.33 -2.72
C SER A 141 -17.00 17.79 -2.82
N GLU A 142 -15.95 18.16 -2.09
CA GLU A 142 -15.33 19.48 -2.19
C GLU A 142 -13.80 19.31 -2.27
N PRO A 143 -13.14 19.94 -3.25
CA PRO A 143 -11.69 20.07 -3.18
C PRO A 143 -11.36 20.91 -1.94
N PRO A 144 -10.30 20.56 -1.18
CA PRO A 144 -9.90 21.35 -0.01
C PRO A 144 -9.74 22.81 -0.40
N GLU A 145 -10.42 23.71 0.34
CA GLU A 145 -10.31 25.15 0.12
C GLU A 145 -8.83 25.56 0.21
N GLY A 146 -8.37 26.26 -0.84
CA GLY A 146 -7.10 26.95 -0.88
C GLY A 146 -5.98 26.25 -1.61
N ASN A 147 -5.80 24.95 -1.50
CA ASN A 147 -4.73 24.25 -2.21
C ASN A 147 -5.17 22.84 -2.65
N ARG A 148 -5.35 22.67 -3.96
CA ARG A 148 -5.69 21.37 -4.57
C ARG A 148 -4.70 20.24 -4.24
N PHE A 149 -3.55 20.60 -3.71
CA PHE A 149 -2.40 19.73 -3.52
C PHE A 149 -1.97 19.65 -2.05
N GLU A 150 -2.86 19.95 -1.13
CA GLU A 150 -2.53 19.85 0.28
C GLU A 150 -2.68 18.39 0.75
N PRO A 151 -1.56 17.72 1.05
CA PRO A 151 -1.60 16.37 1.57
C PRO A 151 -2.23 16.36 2.96
N TYR A 152 -2.97 15.31 3.26
CA TYR A 152 -3.54 15.13 4.60
C TYR A 152 -3.08 13.85 5.26
N GLY A 153 -3.24 13.81 6.58
CA GLY A 153 -2.86 12.64 7.37
C GLY A 153 -1.36 12.39 7.34
N LEU A 154 -0.54 13.44 7.25
CA LEU A 154 0.91 13.31 7.27
C LEU A 154 1.38 12.72 8.58
N HIS A 155 2.12 11.60 8.52
CA HIS A 155 2.65 10.89 9.67
C HIS A 155 3.84 10.02 9.29
N ALA A 156 4.45 9.41 10.29
CA ALA A 156 5.27 8.23 10.19
C ALA A 156 4.71 7.21 11.19
N ASP A 157 4.52 5.96 10.78
CA ASP A 157 3.89 4.94 11.63
C ASP A 157 4.77 4.58 12.83
N SER A 158 6.08 4.59 12.62
CA SER A 158 7.08 4.39 13.66
C SER A 158 8.23 5.38 13.45
N PRO A 159 8.16 6.59 14.04
CA PRO A 159 9.20 7.61 13.84
C PRO A 159 10.52 7.27 14.54
N ILE A 160 10.54 6.19 15.30
CA ILE A 160 11.75 5.77 16.02
C ILE A 160 12.70 5.13 15.01
N LYS A 161 13.78 5.83 14.74
CA LYS A 161 14.90 5.30 13.98
C LYS A 161 15.55 4.17 14.77
N SER A 162 15.80 3.04 14.14
CA SER A 162 16.70 2.05 14.74
C SER A 162 18.06 2.70 14.98
N THR A 163 18.53 2.66 16.22
CA THR A 163 19.84 3.17 16.60
C THR A 163 20.96 2.18 16.29
N LEU A 164 20.59 0.95 15.90
CA LEU A 164 21.52 -0.10 15.55
C LEU A 164 21.61 -0.22 14.05
N PRO A 165 22.80 -0.17 13.43
CA PRO A 165 22.99 -0.15 11.99
C PRO A 165 22.40 -1.35 11.21
N LEU A 166 22.11 -2.45 11.90
CA LEU A 166 21.62 -3.71 11.32
C LEU A 166 20.34 -4.21 11.99
N ALA A 167 19.68 -3.39 12.81
CA ALA A 167 18.42 -3.82 13.41
C ALA A 167 17.26 -3.70 12.41
N PRO A 168 16.40 -4.71 12.30
CA PRO A 168 15.17 -4.63 11.51
C PRO A 168 14.30 -3.47 11.95
N LEU A 169 13.49 -2.96 11.04
CA LEU A 169 12.47 -1.98 11.37
C LEU A 169 11.41 -2.60 12.30
N GLN A 170 10.74 -1.77 13.08
CA GLN A 170 9.64 -2.23 13.93
C GLN A 170 8.33 -2.36 13.16
N VAL A 171 8.16 -1.54 12.12
CA VAL A 171 6.96 -1.49 11.28
C VAL A 171 7.39 -1.30 9.83
N ALA A 172 6.75 -2.03 8.95
CA ALA A 172 6.80 -1.83 7.50
C ALA A 172 5.40 -2.01 6.94
N ASN A 173 5.10 -1.30 5.87
CA ASN A 173 3.80 -1.33 5.21
C ASN A 173 3.93 -1.64 3.74
N SER A 174 2.84 -2.13 3.17
CA SER A 174 2.66 -2.24 1.73
C SER A 174 1.29 -1.74 1.33
N ASN A 175 1.20 -1.18 0.13
CA ASN A 175 -0.07 -0.88 -0.52
C ASN A 175 -0.13 -1.68 -1.81
N PHE A 176 -1.02 -2.67 -1.87
CA PHE A 176 -1.36 -3.36 -3.11
C PHE A 176 -2.39 -2.54 -3.88
N LEU A 177 -2.01 -2.03 -5.04
CA LEU A 177 -2.83 -1.12 -5.81
C LEU A 177 -3.83 -1.88 -6.68
N LEU A 178 -5.11 -1.61 -6.50
CA LEU A 178 -6.21 -2.19 -7.28
C LEU A 178 -6.72 -1.26 -8.37
N THR A 179 -6.25 -0.01 -8.37
CA THR A 179 -6.47 1.01 -9.40
C THR A 179 -5.17 1.74 -9.69
N ASP A 180 -5.04 2.35 -10.85
CA ASP A 180 -3.86 3.14 -11.20
C ASP A 180 -3.77 4.41 -10.34
N PHE A 181 -2.54 4.75 -9.95
CA PHE A 181 -2.20 6.04 -9.40
C PHE A 181 -1.28 6.73 -10.41
N ALA A 182 -1.85 7.53 -11.29
CA ALA A 182 -1.15 8.13 -12.42
C ALA A 182 -0.93 9.64 -12.25
N THR A 183 -1.84 10.33 -11.58
CA THR A 183 -1.82 11.79 -11.40
C THR A 183 -2.13 12.18 -9.96
N TRP A 184 -1.92 13.46 -9.63
CA TRP A 184 -2.32 14.02 -8.34
C TRP A 184 -3.81 13.90 -8.08
N GLU A 185 -4.61 14.07 -9.11
CA GLU A 185 -6.07 14.04 -9.04
C GLU A 185 -6.61 12.63 -8.74
N ASP A 186 -5.81 11.59 -8.92
CA ASP A 186 -6.16 10.22 -8.51
C ASP A 186 -6.12 10.03 -6.99
N GLY A 187 -5.63 11.03 -6.26
CA GLY A 187 -5.50 10.98 -4.81
C GLY A 187 -4.42 10.00 -4.33
N PRO A 188 -3.19 10.05 -4.89
CA PRO A 188 -2.14 9.09 -4.57
C PRO A 188 -1.70 9.17 -3.12
N MET A 189 -0.92 8.19 -2.70
CA MET A 189 -0.04 8.32 -1.55
C MET A 189 1.00 9.41 -1.84
N VAL A 190 1.35 10.20 -0.84
CA VAL A 190 2.45 11.16 -0.90
C VAL A 190 3.52 10.79 0.10
N VAL A 191 4.77 11.04 -0.25
CA VAL A 191 5.93 10.65 0.53
C VAL A 191 7.01 11.72 0.51
N ALA A 192 7.73 11.86 1.60
CA ALA A 192 9.00 12.59 1.63
C ALA A 192 10.14 11.58 1.51
N LYS A 193 10.64 11.36 0.29
CA LYS A 193 11.73 10.41 0.04
C LYS A 193 12.96 10.74 0.88
N GLY A 194 13.56 9.70 1.48
CA GLY A 194 14.72 9.82 2.36
C GLY A 194 14.38 10.20 3.81
N SER A 195 13.14 10.58 4.12
CA SER A 195 12.71 10.98 5.47
C SER A 195 12.75 9.84 6.50
N HIS A 196 12.78 8.58 6.05
CA HIS A 196 12.93 7.41 6.92
C HIS A 196 14.20 7.46 7.79
N ARG A 197 15.17 8.30 7.43
CA ARG A 197 16.42 8.52 8.18
C ARG A 197 16.32 9.64 9.22
N GLU A 198 15.23 10.38 9.26
CA GLU A 198 15.06 11.54 10.14
C GLU A 198 14.65 11.17 11.57
N GLY A 199 13.98 10.05 11.76
CA GLY A 199 13.58 9.53 13.07
C GLY A 199 12.57 10.42 13.82
N ARG A 200 11.68 11.09 13.08
CA ARG A 200 10.67 11.99 13.63
C ARG A 200 9.37 11.95 12.83
N HIS A 201 8.29 12.39 13.43
CA HIS A 201 7.06 12.71 12.69
C HIS A 201 7.26 13.93 11.78
N PRO A 202 6.49 14.04 10.67
CA PRO A 202 6.51 15.22 9.82
C PRO A 202 6.02 16.45 10.60
N LEU A 203 6.59 17.59 10.26
CA LEU A 203 6.11 18.90 10.64
C LEU A 203 5.20 19.46 9.53
N GLU A 204 4.43 20.50 9.83
CA GLU A 204 3.59 21.17 8.82
C GLU A 204 4.42 21.65 7.61
N SER A 205 5.62 22.15 7.85
CA SER A 205 6.55 22.57 6.77
C SER A 205 7.02 21.44 5.87
N ASP A 206 6.93 20.19 6.30
CA ASP A 206 7.31 19.04 5.48
C ASP A 206 6.30 18.76 4.36
N ALA A 207 5.10 19.33 4.41
CA ALA A 207 4.11 19.23 3.34
C ALA A 207 4.69 19.67 1.97
N ALA A 208 5.57 20.66 1.97
CA ALA A 208 6.24 21.16 0.75
C ALA A 208 7.25 20.16 0.15
N ARG A 209 7.65 19.13 0.90
CA ARG A 209 8.60 18.08 0.45
C ARG A 209 7.90 16.84 -0.08
N MET A 210 6.57 16.77 0.07
CA MET A 210 5.82 15.59 -0.32
C MET A 210 5.68 15.49 -1.82
N GLU A 211 5.99 14.31 -2.34
CA GLU A 211 5.85 13.95 -3.74
C GLU A 211 4.76 12.89 -3.90
N GLY A 212 3.97 12.98 -4.97
CA GLY A 212 3.03 11.92 -5.32
C GLY A 212 3.76 10.63 -5.68
N TYR A 213 3.30 9.52 -5.15
CA TYR A 213 3.83 8.20 -5.47
C TYR A 213 2.92 7.50 -6.46
N TYR A 214 3.41 7.29 -7.66
CA TYR A 214 2.65 6.80 -8.81
C TYR A 214 3.08 5.38 -9.17
N ALA A 215 2.10 4.51 -9.40
CA ALA A 215 2.32 3.15 -9.86
C ALA A 215 1.02 2.58 -10.48
N PRO A 216 1.13 1.63 -11.41
CA PRO A 216 -0.04 0.98 -12.02
C PRO A 216 -0.71 0.00 -11.05
N ALA A 217 -1.98 -0.31 -11.32
CA ALA A 217 -2.70 -1.38 -10.65
C ALA A 217 -1.94 -2.71 -10.75
N GLY A 218 -2.00 -3.51 -9.69
CA GLY A 218 -1.23 -4.75 -9.55
C GLY A 218 0.15 -4.58 -8.92
N SER A 219 0.61 -3.34 -8.70
CA SER A 219 1.85 -3.06 -7.99
C SER A 219 1.71 -3.17 -6.48
N PHE A 220 2.79 -3.57 -5.81
CA PHE A 220 2.94 -3.38 -4.35
C PHE A 220 3.90 -2.22 -4.09
N VAL A 221 3.42 -1.20 -3.41
CA VAL A 221 4.26 -0.12 -2.89
C VAL A 221 4.68 -0.49 -1.48
N VAL A 222 5.99 -0.70 -1.27
CA VAL A 222 6.55 -1.18 0.01
C VAL A 222 7.40 -0.09 0.65
N PHE A 223 7.22 0.17 1.94
CA PHE A 223 7.96 1.21 2.66
C PHE A 223 8.13 0.90 4.14
N GLY A 224 9.19 1.44 4.73
CA GLY A 224 9.43 1.36 6.17
C GLY A 224 8.53 2.33 6.95
N GLY A 225 8.09 1.95 8.14
CA GLY A 225 7.22 2.77 8.99
C GLY A 225 7.83 4.10 9.45
N CYS A 226 9.14 4.28 9.28
CA CYS A 226 9.81 5.57 9.56
C CYS A 226 9.64 6.59 8.42
N LEU A 227 9.15 6.20 7.25
CA LEU A 227 8.93 7.10 6.12
C LEU A 227 7.79 8.07 6.43
N GLN A 228 8.03 9.35 6.23
CA GLN A 228 6.98 10.37 6.33
C GLN A 228 6.09 10.28 5.09
N HIS A 229 4.80 10.07 5.30
CA HIS A 229 3.85 9.88 4.22
C HIS A 229 2.46 10.41 4.60
N GLY A 230 1.59 10.43 3.61
CA GLY A 230 0.20 10.86 3.74
C GLY A 230 -0.59 10.52 2.47
N SER A 231 -1.67 11.22 2.25
CA SER A 231 -2.56 10.94 1.13
C SER A 231 -3.10 12.23 0.53
N MET A 232 -3.42 12.20 -0.77
CA MET A 232 -4.15 13.27 -1.46
C MET A 232 -5.63 12.93 -1.54
N SER A 233 -6.47 13.95 -1.63
CA SER A 233 -7.88 13.78 -1.98
C SER A 233 -8.00 13.29 -3.42
N ARG A 234 -8.96 12.39 -3.68
CA ARG A 234 -9.28 12.01 -5.06
C ARG A 234 -10.18 13.08 -5.67
N LEU A 235 -9.74 13.65 -6.77
CA LEU A 235 -10.46 14.70 -7.52
C LEU A 235 -11.07 14.14 -8.80
N ASN A 236 -10.46 13.10 -9.39
CA ASN A 236 -10.98 12.42 -10.56
C ASN A 236 -12.23 11.59 -10.21
N PRO A 237 -13.18 11.45 -11.14
CA PRO A 237 -14.26 10.49 -11.02
C PRO A 237 -13.74 9.05 -10.77
N GLY A 238 -14.61 8.18 -10.27
CA GLY A 238 -14.28 6.80 -9.97
C GLY A 238 -13.65 6.63 -8.59
N MET A 239 -13.03 5.48 -8.39
CA MET A 239 -12.46 5.08 -7.11
C MET A 239 -10.95 4.86 -7.17
N ARG A 240 -10.27 5.18 -6.07
CA ARG A 240 -8.93 4.70 -5.75
C ARG A 240 -9.07 3.58 -4.74
N ILE A 241 -8.52 2.42 -5.06
CA ILE A 241 -8.68 1.22 -4.24
C ILE A 241 -7.32 0.59 -4.02
N SER A 242 -7.02 0.25 -2.76
CA SER A 242 -5.81 -0.49 -2.39
C SER A 242 -6.08 -1.41 -1.20
N ILE A 243 -5.19 -2.38 -1.01
CA ILE A 243 -5.07 -3.17 0.23
C ILE A 243 -3.74 -2.81 0.87
N ASN A 244 -3.81 -2.46 2.16
CA ASN A 244 -2.68 -1.99 2.95
C ASN A 244 -2.35 -2.99 4.04
#